data_ea2aa6f282643273067f056fd9fdfe2a
#
_entry.id   ea2aa6f282643273067f056fd9fdfe2a
#
_cell.length_a   1.000
_cell.length_b   1.000
_cell.length_c   1.000
_cell.angle_alpha   90.00
_cell.angle_beta   90.00
_cell.angle_gamma   90.00
#
_symmetry.space_group_name_H-M   'P 1'
#
loop_
_entity.id
_entity.type
_entity.pdbx_description
1 polymer ?
#
loop_
_entity_poly.entity_id
_entity_poly.type
_entity_poly.pdbx_seq_one_letter_code
_entity_poly.pdbx_strand_id
1 'polypeptide(L)'
;MDLRVGDVLRISCPFTETLVTGKHKPGREVVLKWPWWSVDPDCEWILWNGEVVVNGDAGQDEQRRGLFRTDPAPHRLTTGDMCRVGIPPTLVHVIDVAHYSPPQETGRLPRPSRLVVVLPAGLSFDSRLEEQGESFDPDDDIPLAFELVFRPYAFLEPGDEVADEAGRAWRFDGPWDWHPFDGAEPHEPAWPLSLLTRHPGIDATNAAVEIAVADATKTGSHQEECARWNSVARADPPSCGRHPLAPPS
;
A
#
# COMPACT_ATOMS: atom_id res chain seq x y z
N MET A 1 -13.08 7.21 -3.38
CA MET A 1 -12.97 6.29 -2.21
C MET A 1 -12.11 6.98 -1.18
N ASP A 2 -12.53 7.00 0.07
CA ASP A 2 -11.72 7.47 1.18
C ASP A 2 -10.79 6.33 1.64
N LEU A 3 -9.49 6.42 1.33
CA LEU A 3 -8.47 5.43 1.68
C LEU A 3 -7.72 5.90 2.91
N ARG A 4 -7.37 4.95 3.80
CA ARG A 4 -6.68 5.22 5.07
C ARG A 4 -5.46 4.32 5.21
N VAL A 5 -4.47 4.78 5.94
CA VAL A 5 -3.32 3.95 6.35
C VAL A 5 -3.83 2.67 7.03
N GLY A 6 -3.24 1.54 6.68
CA GLY A 6 -3.66 0.22 7.13
C GLY A 6 -4.73 -0.46 6.31
N ASP A 7 -5.45 0.24 5.42
CA ASP A 7 -6.43 -0.40 4.54
C ASP A 7 -5.77 -1.52 3.73
N VAL A 8 -6.42 -2.68 3.70
CA VAL A 8 -6.05 -3.79 2.83
C VAL A 8 -6.89 -3.69 1.57
N LEU A 9 -6.21 -3.57 0.44
CA LEU A 9 -6.83 -3.39 -0.86
C LEU A 9 -6.51 -4.55 -1.78
N ARG A 10 -7.43 -4.85 -2.70
CA ARG A 10 -7.10 -5.54 -3.94
C ARG A 10 -6.99 -4.50 -5.03
N ILE A 11 -5.81 -4.38 -5.63
CA ILE A 11 -5.58 -3.48 -6.75
C ILE A 11 -5.39 -4.26 -8.03
N SER A 12 -5.79 -3.67 -9.15
CA SER A 12 -5.52 -4.20 -10.49
C SER A 12 -5.46 -3.09 -11.52
N CYS A 13 -4.73 -3.33 -12.61
CA CYS A 13 -4.68 -2.47 -13.79
C CYS A 13 -4.73 -3.36 -15.03
N PRO A 14 -5.64 -3.13 -15.97
CA PRO A 14 -5.70 -3.87 -17.22
C PRO A 14 -4.38 -3.81 -17.98
N PHE A 15 -3.99 -4.94 -18.60
CA PHE A 15 -2.78 -4.99 -19.41
C PHE A 15 -2.95 -4.16 -20.69
N THR A 16 -2.17 -3.07 -20.80
CA THR A 16 -2.20 -2.09 -21.90
C THR A 16 -0.95 -2.23 -22.77
N GLU A 17 -1.11 -2.11 -24.09
CA GLU A 17 0.00 -2.21 -25.04
C GLU A 17 0.99 -1.04 -24.88
N THR A 18 2.28 -1.38 -24.98
CA THR A 18 3.36 -0.40 -24.91
C THR A 18 4.62 -0.92 -25.62
N LEU A 19 5.60 -0.01 -25.83
CA LEU A 19 6.86 -0.30 -26.48
C LEU A 19 7.99 -0.44 -25.47
N VAL A 20 8.82 -1.46 -25.65
CA VAL A 20 10.09 -1.62 -24.93
C VAL A 20 11.13 -0.68 -25.53
N THR A 21 11.54 0.33 -24.80
CA THR A 21 12.53 1.33 -25.26
C THR A 21 13.96 0.99 -24.85
N GLY A 22 14.12 0.13 -23.82
CA GLY A 22 15.44 -0.24 -23.33
C GLY A 22 15.45 -1.41 -22.36
N LYS A 23 16.66 -1.77 -21.89
CA LYS A 23 16.89 -2.75 -20.82
C LYS A 23 17.93 -2.20 -19.85
N HIS A 24 17.69 -2.30 -18.56
CA HIS A 24 18.65 -1.85 -17.56
C HIS A 24 19.56 -2.98 -17.07
N LYS A 25 19.01 -4.05 -16.57
CA LYS A 25 19.77 -5.23 -16.14
C LYS A 25 19.38 -6.41 -17.02
N PRO A 26 20.31 -7.04 -17.74
CA PRO A 26 19.99 -8.12 -18.65
C PRO A 26 19.05 -9.15 -18.05
N GLY A 27 17.87 -9.29 -18.65
CA GLY A 27 16.85 -10.25 -18.28
C GLY A 27 16.02 -9.96 -17.01
N ARG A 28 16.29 -8.83 -16.33
CA ARG A 28 15.60 -8.49 -15.08
C ARG A 28 14.74 -7.25 -15.15
N GLU A 29 15.18 -6.22 -15.90
CA GLU A 29 14.52 -4.94 -15.94
C GLU A 29 14.34 -4.49 -17.40
N VAL A 30 13.15 -4.03 -17.73
CA VAL A 30 12.84 -3.42 -19.03
C VAL A 30 12.40 -1.98 -18.84
N VAL A 31 12.79 -1.14 -19.78
CA VAL A 31 12.34 0.24 -19.89
C VAL A 31 11.19 0.26 -20.86
N LEU A 32 10.06 0.81 -20.46
CA LEU A 32 8.85 0.90 -21.24
C LEU A 32 8.47 2.36 -21.48
N LYS A 33 7.98 2.66 -22.67
CA LYS A 33 7.23 3.89 -22.88
C LYS A 33 5.96 3.81 -22.03
N TRP A 34 5.76 4.79 -21.12
CA TRP A 34 4.63 4.69 -20.21
C TRP A 34 3.32 5.04 -20.90
N PRO A 35 2.31 4.18 -20.89
CA PRO A 35 1.13 4.37 -21.74
C PRO A 35 0.10 5.34 -21.18
N TRP A 36 0.17 5.73 -19.92
CA TRP A 36 -0.90 6.48 -19.25
C TRP A 36 -0.55 7.93 -18.92
N TRP A 37 0.76 8.27 -18.83
CA TRP A 37 1.16 9.64 -18.51
C TRP A 37 1.86 10.31 -19.68
N SER A 38 1.72 11.63 -19.75
CA SER A 38 2.50 12.47 -20.66
C SER A 38 3.56 13.27 -19.91
N VAL A 39 4.60 13.70 -20.62
CA VAL A 39 5.60 14.61 -20.07
C VAL A 39 4.93 15.96 -19.80
N ASP A 40 5.18 16.54 -18.63
CA ASP A 40 4.72 17.87 -18.25
C ASP A 40 5.63 18.93 -18.88
N PRO A 41 5.16 19.72 -19.90
CA PRO A 41 6.00 20.70 -20.57
C PRO A 41 6.29 21.94 -19.70
N ASP A 42 5.55 22.15 -18.63
CA ASP A 42 5.68 23.31 -17.75
C ASP A 42 6.61 23.02 -16.55
N CYS A 43 7.11 21.78 -16.42
CA CYS A 43 8.00 21.38 -15.37
C CYS A 43 9.46 21.39 -15.84
N GLU A 44 10.18 22.51 -15.60
CA GLU A 44 11.55 22.69 -16.11
C GLU A 44 12.63 21.92 -15.32
N TRP A 45 12.34 21.51 -14.07
CA TRP A 45 13.34 20.98 -13.14
C TRP A 45 13.23 19.48 -12.89
N ILE A 46 12.13 18.84 -13.28
CA ILE A 46 11.98 17.38 -13.27
C ILE A 46 11.92 16.89 -14.71
N LEU A 47 12.96 16.21 -15.16
CA LEU A 47 13.05 15.69 -16.52
C LEU A 47 12.59 14.24 -16.57
N TRP A 48 11.29 14.01 -16.47
CA TRP A 48 10.74 12.69 -16.82
C TRP A 48 10.59 12.57 -18.34
N ASN A 49 11.14 11.50 -18.92
CA ASN A 49 11.21 11.30 -20.36
C ASN A 49 10.06 10.47 -20.97
N GLY A 50 9.03 10.16 -20.18
CA GLY A 50 7.90 9.34 -20.62
C GLY A 50 8.16 7.83 -20.50
N GLU A 51 9.21 7.42 -19.81
CA GLU A 51 9.60 6.03 -19.66
C GLU A 51 9.58 5.59 -18.20
N VAL A 52 9.31 4.30 -17.97
CA VAL A 52 9.32 3.66 -16.65
C VAL A 52 10.06 2.34 -16.70
N VAL A 53 10.80 2.02 -15.66
CA VAL A 53 11.47 0.73 -15.48
C VAL A 53 10.52 -0.24 -14.80
N VAL A 54 10.28 -1.39 -15.42
CA VAL A 54 9.50 -2.49 -14.85
C VAL A 54 10.42 -3.66 -14.54
N ASN A 55 10.37 -4.09 -13.28
CA ASN A 55 11.19 -5.20 -12.77
C ASN A 55 10.56 -6.55 -13.12
N GLY A 56 11.38 -7.52 -13.48
CA GLY A 56 10.96 -8.92 -13.63
C GLY A 56 10.98 -9.69 -12.31
N ASP A 57 10.35 -10.86 -12.31
CA ASP A 57 10.15 -11.69 -11.11
C ASP A 57 11.43 -12.32 -10.51
N ALA A 58 12.61 -12.13 -11.10
CA ALA A 58 13.82 -12.87 -10.78
C ALA A 58 14.84 -12.09 -9.94
N GLY A 59 14.45 -11.45 -8.86
CA GLY A 59 15.38 -10.75 -7.99
C GLY A 59 15.33 -11.26 -6.54
N GLN A 60 16.51 -11.44 -5.91
CA GLN A 60 16.61 -11.77 -4.47
C GLN A 60 16.19 -10.58 -3.57
N ASP A 61 15.85 -9.44 -4.17
CA ASP A 61 15.42 -8.24 -3.46
C ASP A 61 13.90 -8.12 -3.59
N GLU A 62 13.17 -8.88 -2.79
CA GLU A 62 11.71 -8.92 -2.78
C GLU A 62 11.09 -7.58 -2.40
N GLN A 63 11.81 -6.75 -1.65
CA GLN A 63 11.36 -5.41 -1.24
C GLN A 63 11.27 -4.41 -2.41
N ARG A 64 11.92 -4.73 -3.54
CA ARG A 64 11.87 -3.92 -4.77
C ARG A 64 10.98 -4.51 -5.86
N ARG A 65 10.13 -5.46 -5.55
CA ARG A 65 9.13 -5.98 -6.50
C ARG A 65 8.07 -4.92 -6.72
N GLY A 66 8.19 -4.17 -7.81
CA GLY A 66 7.12 -3.33 -8.30
C GLY A 66 5.83 -4.14 -8.53
N LEU A 67 4.69 -3.48 -8.54
CA LEU A 67 3.38 -4.12 -8.76
C LEU A 67 3.12 -4.39 -10.24
N PHE A 68 3.68 -3.56 -11.13
CA PHE A 68 3.52 -3.71 -12.56
C PHE A 68 4.24 -4.96 -13.09
N ARG A 69 3.56 -5.63 -14.02
CA ARG A 69 4.06 -6.81 -14.74
C ARG A 69 3.96 -6.56 -16.23
N THR A 70 4.85 -7.23 -16.98
CA THR A 70 4.78 -7.24 -18.45
C THR A 70 4.34 -8.61 -18.97
N ASP A 71 3.68 -8.60 -20.11
CA ASP A 71 3.35 -9.78 -20.88
C ASP A 71 3.79 -9.55 -22.34
N PRO A 72 4.80 -10.29 -22.83
CA PRO A 72 5.62 -11.33 -22.17
C PRO A 72 6.48 -10.82 -21.01
N ALA A 73 6.95 -11.76 -20.17
CA ALA A 73 7.83 -11.44 -19.04
C ALA A 73 9.14 -10.76 -19.49
N PRO A 74 9.77 -9.87 -18.66
CA PRO A 74 10.90 -9.03 -19.04
C PRO A 74 12.09 -9.77 -19.67
N HIS A 75 12.38 -11.00 -19.23
CA HIS A 75 13.49 -11.80 -19.76
C HIS A 75 13.29 -12.22 -21.23
N ARG A 76 12.07 -12.21 -21.74
CA ARG A 76 11.71 -12.56 -23.13
C ARG A 76 11.65 -11.34 -24.07
N LEU A 77 11.72 -10.13 -23.51
CA LEU A 77 11.59 -8.90 -24.26
C LEU A 77 12.94 -8.35 -24.71
N THR A 78 12.95 -7.71 -25.86
CA THR A 78 14.08 -6.96 -26.41
C THR A 78 13.66 -5.53 -26.75
N THR A 79 14.63 -4.60 -26.82
CA THR A 79 14.36 -3.22 -27.23
C THR A 79 13.71 -3.21 -28.63
N GLY A 80 12.61 -2.50 -28.76
CA GLY A 80 11.79 -2.42 -29.98
C GLY A 80 10.59 -3.38 -30.00
N ASP A 81 10.49 -4.31 -29.05
CA ASP A 81 9.34 -5.19 -28.94
C ASP A 81 8.10 -4.46 -28.41
N MET A 82 6.94 -4.86 -28.92
CA MET A 82 5.65 -4.53 -28.31
C MET A 82 5.35 -5.52 -27.19
N CYS A 83 4.88 -5.02 -26.07
CA CYS A 83 4.44 -5.82 -24.95
C CYS A 83 3.18 -5.20 -24.33
N ARG A 84 2.64 -5.84 -23.31
CA ARG A 84 1.58 -5.25 -22.49
C ARG A 84 2.09 -5.07 -21.07
N VAL A 85 1.70 -3.97 -20.41
CA VAL A 85 2.00 -3.66 -19.01
C VAL A 85 0.71 -3.49 -18.22
N GLY A 86 0.66 -4.01 -17.00
CA GLY A 86 -0.51 -3.93 -16.12
C GLY A 86 -0.22 -4.48 -14.74
N ILE A 87 -1.22 -4.45 -13.87
CA ILE A 87 -1.16 -5.03 -12.52
C ILE A 87 -2.19 -6.16 -12.47
N PRO A 88 -1.78 -7.43 -12.31
CA PRO A 88 -2.73 -8.49 -12.02
C PRO A 88 -3.41 -8.25 -10.67
N PRO A 89 -4.62 -8.78 -10.40
CA PRO A 89 -5.26 -8.62 -9.10
C PRO A 89 -4.32 -8.98 -7.95
N THR A 90 -3.90 -7.96 -7.18
CA THR A 90 -2.85 -8.09 -6.16
C THR A 90 -3.34 -7.50 -4.85
N LEU A 91 -3.14 -8.24 -3.74
CA LEU A 91 -3.40 -7.72 -2.40
C LEU A 91 -2.24 -6.83 -1.97
N VAL A 92 -2.60 -5.68 -1.43
CA VAL A 92 -1.67 -4.68 -0.91
C VAL A 92 -2.23 -4.08 0.38
N HIS A 93 -1.39 -3.42 1.16
CA HIS A 93 -1.83 -2.59 2.28
C HIS A 93 -1.31 -1.17 2.11
N VAL A 94 -2.13 -0.20 2.51
CA VAL A 94 -1.82 1.22 2.44
C VAL A 94 -0.87 1.57 3.60
N ILE A 95 0.27 2.18 3.28
CA ILE A 95 1.26 2.61 4.28
C ILE A 95 1.32 4.12 4.46
N ASP A 96 0.85 4.88 3.45
CA ASP A 96 0.79 6.34 3.52
C ASP A 96 -0.32 6.89 2.61
N VAL A 97 -0.89 8.03 2.98
CA VAL A 97 -1.86 8.80 2.18
C VAL A 97 -1.52 10.28 2.29
N ALA A 98 -1.06 10.87 1.21
CA ALA A 98 -0.73 12.29 1.12
C ALA A 98 -1.70 13.04 0.21
N HIS A 99 -2.01 14.30 0.60
CA HIS A 99 -2.83 15.22 -0.19
C HIS A 99 -2.03 16.45 -0.54
N TYR A 100 -2.15 16.89 -1.79
CA TYR A 100 -1.41 18.05 -2.32
C TYR A 100 -2.36 19.13 -2.82
N SER A 101 -2.17 20.35 -2.33
CA SER A 101 -2.87 21.54 -2.80
C SER A 101 -1.89 22.72 -2.85
N PRO A 102 -1.45 23.16 -4.03
CA PRO A 102 -1.77 22.67 -5.36
C PRO A 102 -1.24 21.26 -5.64
N PRO A 103 -1.68 20.60 -6.74
CA PRO A 103 -1.17 19.28 -7.17
C PRO A 103 0.36 19.26 -7.29
N GLN A 104 0.96 18.12 -6.93
CA GLN A 104 2.41 17.96 -6.88
C GLN A 104 3.04 17.99 -8.28
N GLU A 105 4.11 18.76 -8.46
CA GLU A 105 4.92 18.74 -9.68
C GLU A 105 5.81 17.52 -9.70
N THR A 106 5.58 16.62 -10.66
CA THR A 106 6.29 15.35 -10.80
C THR A 106 6.96 15.19 -12.17
N GLY A 107 6.89 16.23 -13.02
CA GLY A 107 7.36 16.18 -14.42
C GLY A 107 6.43 15.39 -15.34
N ARG A 108 5.29 14.92 -14.86
CA ARG A 108 4.28 14.16 -15.60
C ARG A 108 2.89 14.75 -15.45
N LEU A 109 2.06 14.51 -16.44
CA LEU A 109 0.64 14.84 -16.42
C LEU A 109 -0.19 13.55 -16.46
N PRO A 110 -1.32 13.52 -15.72
CA PRO A 110 -1.81 14.57 -14.81
C PRO A 110 -0.91 14.72 -13.58
N ARG A 111 -0.89 15.92 -12.99
CA ARG A 111 -0.19 16.18 -11.71
C ARG A 111 -1.00 15.58 -10.57
N PRO A 112 -0.43 14.76 -9.69
CA PRO A 112 -1.17 14.11 -8.62
C PRO A 112 -1.64 15.12 -7.56
N SER A 113 -2.92 15.05 -7.20
CA SER A 113 -3.51 15.78 -6.10
C SER A 113 -3.55 14.97 -4.80
N ARG A 114 -3.47 13.64 -4.94
CA ARG A 114 -3.40 12.68 -3.84
C ARG A 114 -2.47 11.55 -4.20
N LEU A 115 -1.68 11.10 -3.25
CA LEU A 115 -0.88 9.89 -3.40
C LEU A 115 -1.24 8.89 -2.31
N VAL A 116 -1.43 7.66 -2.71
CA VAL A 116 -1.60 6.51 -1.83
C VAL A 116 -0.41 5.59 -2.05
N VAL A 117 0.36 5.38 -0.99
CA VAL A 117 1.52 4.48 -1.03
C VAL A 117 1.10 3.11 -0.51
N VAL A 118 1.40 2.09 -1.30
CA VAL A 118 1.00 0.72 -0.96
C VAL A 118 2.19 -0.24 -0.99
N LEU A 119 2.16 -1.23 -0.11
CA LEU A 119 3.07 -2.37 -0.12
C LEU A 119 2.32 -3.65 -0.53
N PRO A 120 2.91 -4.50 -1.39
CA PRO A 120 2.39 -5.84 -1.64
C PRO A 120 2.24 -6.67 -0.36
N ALA A 121 1.23 -7.53 -0.31
CA ALA A 121 1.08 -8.50 0.77
C ALA A 121 2.35 -9.35 0.92
N GLY A 122 2.80 -9.54 2.16
CA GLY A 122 4.05 -10.23 2.48
C GLY A 122 5.26 -9.31 2.68
N LEU A 123 5.12 -8.02 2.36
CA LEU A 123 6.14 -7.02 2.69
C LEU A 123 5.69 -6.21 3.92
N SER A 124 6.58 -6.03 4.88
CA SER A 124 6.33 -5.21 6.07
C SER A 124 6.89 -3.80 5.89
N PHE A 125 6.18 -2.83 6.43
CA PHE A 125 6.68 -1.46 6.54
C PHE A 125 7.92 -1.40 7.45
N ASP A 126 8.99 -0.76 6.97
CA ASP A 126 10.20 -0.46 7.73
C ASP A 126 10.41 1.06 7.79
N SER A 127 10.13 1.67 8.95
CA SER A 127 10.24 3.11 9.17
C SER A 127 11.66 3.69 8.97
N ARG A 128 12.68 2.83 8.81
CA ARG A 128 14.07 3.25 8.55
C ARG A 128 14.35 3.47 7.06
N LEU A 129 13.45 3.03 6.19
CA LEU A 129 13.61 3.19 4.74
C LEU A 129 12.86 4.46 4.30
N GLU A 130 13.56 5.34 3.59
CA GLU A 130 12.98 6.61 3.10
C GLU A 130 11.95 6.39 1.99
N GLU A 131 12.16 5.35 1.17
CA GLU A 131 11.27 5.04 0.03
C GLU A 131 10.83 3.58 0.10
N GLN A 132 9.55 3.35 0.28
CA GLN A 132 8.95 2.03 0.30
C GLN A 132 7.65 2.02 -0.48
N GLY A 133 7.36 0.88 -1.10
CA GLY A 133 6.11 0.67 -1.80
C GLY A 133 6.02 1.39 -3.14
N GLU A 134 4.85 1.36 -3.71
CA GLU A 134 4.50 2.09 -4.93
C GLU A 134 3.44 3.14 -4.63
N SER A 135 3.64 4.33 -5.22
CA SER A 135 2.74 5.47 -5.06
C SER A 135 1.78 5.57 -6.25
N PHE A 136 0.50 5.70 -5.96
CA PHE A 136 -0.55 5.90 -6.95
C PHE A 136 -1.40 7.12 -6.61
N ASP A 137 -1.81 7.88 -7.62
CA ASP A 137 -2.94 8.77 -7.50
C ASP A 137 -4.21 7.99 -7.88
N PRO A 138 -5.13 7.72 -6.94
CA PRO A 138 -6.35 6.98 -7.23
C PRO A 138 -7.35 7.75 -8.10
N ASP A 139 -7.12 9.03 -8.33
CA ASP A 139 -7.91 9.93 -9.17
C ASP A 139 -7.22 10.20 -10.53
N ASP A 140 -6.07 9.58 -10.78
CA ASP A 140 -5.30 9.66 -12.02
C ASP A 140 -5.96 8.86 -13.16
N ASP A 141 -5.58 9.17 -14.40
CA ASP A 141 -6.08 8.54 -15.63
C ASP A 141 -5.60 7.09 -15.84
N ILE A 142 -4.71 6.57 -14.98
CA ILE A 142 -4.37 5.15 -15.01
C ILE A 142 -5.63 4.35 -14.66
N PRO A 143 -6.00 3.33 -15.44
CA PRO A 143 -7.20 2.54 -15.20
C PRO A 143 -7.04 1.57 -14.02
N LEU A 144 -6.65 2.12 -12.86
CA LEU A 144 -6.50 1.39 -11.62
C LEU A 144 -7.86 1.11 -10.99
N ALA A 145 -8.09 -0.13 -10.62
CA ALA A 145 -9.23 -0.52 -9.79
C ALA A 145 -8.75 -0.77 -8.36
N PHE A 146 -9.36 -0.11 -7.41
CA PHE A 146 -9.14 -0.28 -5.97
C PHE A 146 -10.40 -0.90 -5.35
N GLU A 147 -10.25 -2.05 -4.72
CA GLU A 147 -11.29 -2.73 -3.95
C GLU A 147 -10.85 -2.80 -2.50
N LEU A 148 -11.59 -2.16 -1.60
CA LEU A 148 -11.33 -2.28 -0.16
C LEU A 148 -11.74 -3.69 0.30
N VAL A 149 -10.76 -4.46 0.78
CA VAL A 149 -10.96 -5.83 1.28
C VAL A 149 -11.19 -5.82 2.77
N PHE A 150 -10.39 -5.03 3.50
CA PHE A 150 -10.49 -4.92 4.95
C PHE A 150 -9.95 -3.57 5.42
N ARG A 151 -10.58 -3.00 6.45
CA ARG A 151 -10.10 -1.79 7.15
C ARG A 151 -9.89 -2.12 8.63
N PRO A 152 -8.63 -2.17 9.09
CA PRO A 152 -8.33 -2.31 10.51
C PRO A 152 -8.98 -1.18 11.31
N TYR A 153 -9.58 -1.52 12.43
CA TYR A 153 -10.23 -0.56 13.35
C TYR A 153 -11.28 0.34 12.65
N ALA A 154 -12.07 -0.24 11.71
CA ALA A 154 -13.11 0.51 10.96
C ALA A 154 -14.14 1.24 11.86
N PHE A 155 -14.24 0.88 13.12
CA PHE A 155 -15.11 1.49 14.12
C PHE A 155 -14.49 2.70 14.83
N LEU A 156 -13.19 2.99 14.60
CA LEU A 156 -12.47 4.16 15.13
C LEU A 156 -12.15 5.16 14.02
N GLU A 157 -12.06 6.41 14.44
CA GLU A 157 -11.56 7.51 13.60
C GLU A 157 -10.25 8.06 14.18
N PRO A 158 -9.31 8.56 13.36
CA PRO A 158 -8.11 9.21 13.85
C PRO A 158 -8.44 10.33 14.85
N GLY A 159 -7.78 10.31 16.00
CA GLY A 159 -8.03 11.22 17.11
C GLY A 159 -9.04 10.69 18.16
N ASP A 160 -9.69 9.53 17.93
CA ASP A 160 -10.51 8.89 18.94
C ASP A 160 -9.65 8.47 20.16
N GLU A 161 -10.19 8.68 21.35
CA GLU A 161 -9.57 8.23 22.60
C GLU A 161 -10.32 7.02 23.13
N VAL A 162 -9.58 5.96 23.50
CA VAL A 162 -10.14 4.72 24.02
C VAL A 162 -9.46 4.31 25.33
N ALA A 163 -10.16 3.53 26.17
CA ALA A 163 -9.54 2.79 27.25
C ALA A 163 -9.39 1.32 26.85
N ASP A 164 -8.25 0.71 27.21
CA ASP A 164 -8.00 -0.71 27.05
C ASP A 164 -8.58 -1.54 28.23
N GLU A 165 -8.44 -2.88 28.19
CA GLU A 165 -8.90 -3.80 29.24
C GLU A 165 -8.31 -3.45 30.62
N ALA A 166 -7.09 -2.92 30.67
CA ALA A 166 -6.42 -2.50 31.90
C ALA A 166 -6.87 -1.10 32.38
N GLY A 167 -7.72 -0.40 31.64
CA GLY A 167 -8.16 0.97 31.91
C GLY A 167 -7.14 2.04 31.54
N ARG A 168 -6.10 1.70 30.74
CA ARG A 168 -5.15 2.67 30.22
C ARG A 168 -5.76 3.40 29.05
N ALA A 169 -5.60 4.73 29.02
CA ALA A 169 -6.11 5.58 27.95
C ALA A 169 -5.11 5.71 26.80
N TRP A 170 -5.64 5.67 25.57
CA TRP A 170 -4.92 5.70 24.32
C TRP A 170 -5.60 6.66 23.34
N ARG A 171 -4.81 7.36 22.51
CA ARG A 171 -5.30 8.03 21.31
C ARG A 171 -4.98 7.16 20.09
N PHE A 172 -5.98 6.96 19.24
CA PHE A 172 -5.88 6.27 17.98
C PHE A 172 -5.60 7.28 16.87
N ASP A 173 -4.43 7.22 16.23
CA ASP A 173 -4.10 8.01 15.04
C ASP A 173 -3.99 7.13 13.79
N GLY A 174 -4.02 5.79 13.96
CA GLY A 174 -4.02 4.81 12.90
C GLY A 174 -3.75 3.40 13.43
N PRO A 175 -3.88 2.35 12.60
CA PRO A 175 -3.72 0.95 13.03
C PRO A 175 -2.35 0.63 13.64
N TRP A 176 -1.32 1.41 13.28
CA TRP A 176 0.04 1.26 13.78
C TRP A 176 0.51 2.45 14.59
N ASP A 177 -0.40 3.40 14.89
CA ASP A 177 -0.06 4.66 15.55
C ASP A 177 -0.99 4.88 16.75
N TRP A 178 -0.57 4.32 17.88
CA TRP A 178 -1.25 4.38 19.16
C TRP A 178 -0.43 5.19 20.16
N HIS A 179 -1.01 6.22 20.72
CA HIS A 179 -0.36 7.10 21.68
C HIS A 179 -0.93 6.89 23.10
N PRO A 180 -0.15 6.27 24.02
CA PRO A 180 -0.57 6.17 25.41
C PRO A 180 -0.46 7.53 26.13
N PHE A 181 -1.45 7.88 26.94
CA PHE A 181 -1.43 9.15 27.69
C PHE A 181 -0.50 9.13 28.92
N ASP A 182 -0.02 8.00 29.35
CA ASP A 182 0.88 7.85 30.49
C ASP A 182 2.37 7.95 30.12
N GLY A 183 2.68 8.20 28.85
CA GLY A 183 4.05 8.33 28.36
C GLY A 183 4.82 7.01 28.22
N ALA A 184 4.13 5.86 28.27
CA ALA A 184 4.74 4.57 27.98
C ALA A 184 5.15 4.46 26.50
N GLU A 185 5.93 3.41 26.15
CA GLU A 185 6.25 3.14 24.76
C GLU A 185 4.97 2.81 23.96
N PRO A 186 4.81 3.34 22.73
CA PRO A 186 3.67 3.02 21.87
C PRO A 186 3.61 1.52 21.55
N HIS A 187 2.44 0.93 21.76
CA HIS A 187 2.14 -0.45 21.37
C HIS A 187 0.62 -0.59 21.16
N GLU A 188 0.18 -1.67 20.59
CA GLU A 188 -1.25 -1.93 20.42
C GLU A 188 -1.93 -2.13 21.77
N PRO A 189 -3.06 -1.43 22.07
CA PRO A 189 -3.77 -1.56 23.33
C PRO A 189 -4.38 -2.95 23.51
N ALA A 190 -4.52 -3.40 24.76
CA ALA A 190 -5.17 -4.66 25.09
C ALA A 190 -6.69 -4.57 24.89
N TRP A 191 -7.27 -5.57 24.23
CA TRP A 191 -8.72 -5.65 24.03
C TRP A 191 -9.43 -6.27 25.24
N PRO A 192 -10.71 -5.92 25.54
CA PRO A 192 -11.59 -5.03 24.76
C PRO A 192 -11.26 -3.55 24.93
N LEU A 193 -11.69 -2.76 23.94
CA LEU A 193 -11.59 -1.30 23.97
C LEU A 193 -12.92 -0.67 24.38
N SER A 194 -12.85 0.46 25.07
CA SER A 194 -14.00 1.31 25.38
C SER A 194 -13.74 2.72 24.88
N LEU A 195 -14.65 3.28 24.10
CA LEU A 195 -14.53 4.66 23.62
C LEU A 195 -14.66 5.63 24.81
N LEU A 196 -13.68 6.52 24.97
CA LEU A 196 -13.69 7.61 25.94
C LEU A 196 -14.19 8.91 25.30
N THR A 197 -13.58 9.27 24.16
CA THR A 197 -13.89 10.53 23.46
C THR A 197 -13.76 10.31 21.95
N ARG A 198 -14.70 10.85 21.17
CA ARG A 198 -14.54 11.01 19.72
C ARG A 198 -14.15 12.43 19.41
N HIS A 199 -13.18 12.62 18.51
CA HIS A 199 -12.70 13.94 18.12
C HIS A 199 -13.87 14.86 17.72
N PRO A 200 -13.97 16.11 18.27
CA PRO A 200 -15.05 17.03 17.98
C PRO A 200 -15.06 17.42 16.50
N GLY A 201 -16.18 17.14 15.83
CA GLY A 201 -16.42 17.44 14.41
C GLY A 201 -17.19 16.36 13.66
N ILE A 202 -17.38 15.20 14.24
CA ILE A 202 -18.18 14.11 13.68
C ILE A 202 -19.50 14.03 14.46
N ASP A 203 -20.61 14.39 13.80
CA ASP A 203 -21.98 14.38 14.33
C ASP A 203 -22.55 12.94 14.54
N ALA A 204 -21.78 12.07 15.17
CA ALA A 204 -22.34 10.79 15.61
C ALA A 204 -22.69 10.89 17.09
N THR A 205 -23.93 10.59 17.46
CA THR A 205 -24.33 10.45 18.85
C THR A 205 -23.38 9.45 19.51
N ASN A 206 -22.59 9.93 20.49
CA ASN A 206 -21.56 9.15 21.19
C ASN A 206 -21.99 7.74 21.55
N ALA A 207 -23.25 7.56 21.99
CA ALA A 207 -23.80 6.27 22.40
C ALA A 207 -23.80 5.17 21.32
N ALA A 208 -24.06 5.50 20.05
CA ALA A 208 -24.05 4.50 18.99
C ALA A 208 -22.63 4.04 18.67
N VAL A 209 -21.68 4.96 18.74
CA VAL A 209 -20.26 4.66 18.50
C VAL A 209 -19.66 3.88 19.67
N GLU A 210 -19.99 4.25 20.92
CA GLU A 210 -19.60 3.49 22.12
C GLU A 210 -20.06 2.05 22.02
N ILE A 211 -21.31 1.82 21.60
CA ILE A 211 -21.84 0.48 21.37
C ILE A 211 -21.08 -0.24 20.27
N ALA A 212 -20.79 0.43 19.14
CA ALA A 212 -20.08 -0.18 18.02
C ALA A 212 -18.65 -0.58 18.41
N VAL A 213 -17.91 0.25 19.15
CA VAL A 213 -16.59 -0.06 19.67
C VAL A 213 -16.66 -1.24 20.65
N ALA A 214 -17.61 -1.20 21.59
CA ALA A 214 -17.79 -2.27 22.56
C ALA A 214 -18.15 -3.60 21.90
N ASP A 215 -19.03 -3.60 20.90
CA ASP A 215 -19.45 -4.82 20.20
C ASP A 215 -18.34 -5.39 19.33
N ALA A 216 -17.63 -4.53 18.56
CA ALA A 216 -16.51 -4.95 17.73
C ALA A 216 -15.38 -5.58 18.54
N THR A 217 -15.16 -5.11 19.76
CA THR A 217 -14.06 -5.58 20.63
C THR A 217 -14.44 -6.74 21.55
N LYS A 218 -15.74 -6.86 21.92
CA LYS A 218 -16.23 -7.97 22.76
C LYS A 218 -16.23 -9.32 22.05
N THR A 219 -16.56 -9.33 20.78
CA THR A 219 -16.72 -10.58 20.02
C THR A 219 -15.40 -11.19 19.61
N GLY A 220 -14.30 -10.45 19.72
CA GLY A 220 -12.98 -10.89 19.25
C GLY A 220 -12.85 -11.05 17.73
N SER A 221 -13.97 -11.03 17.00
CA SER A 221 -13.96 -11.28 15.56
C SER A 221 -13.13 -10.25 14.78
N HIS A 222 -13.29 -8.96 15.09
CA HIS A 222 -12.49 -7.93 14.46
C HIS A 222 -11.00 -8.02 14.83
N GLN A 223 -10.69 -8.36 16.08
CA GLN A 223 -9.32 -8.60 16.54
C GLN A 223 -8.67 -9.77 15.78
N GLU A 224 -9.39 -10.88 15.62
CA GLU A 224 -8.91 -12.03 14.86
C GLU A 224 -8.68 -11.68 13.40
N GLU A 225 -9.56 -10.87 12.82
CA GLU A 225 -9.43 -10.40 11.44
C GLU A 225 -8.26 -9.43 11.28
N CYS A 226 -8.07 -8.48 12.19
CA CYS A 226 -6.88 -7.63 12.25
C CYS A 226 -5.60 -8.49 12.33
N ALA A 227 -5.56 -9.46 13.22
CA ALA A 227 -4.41 -10.35 13.37
C ALA A 227 -4.14 -11.13 12.08
N ARG A 228 -5.17 -11.64 11.42
CA ARG A 228 -5.06 -12.32 10.13
C ARG A 228 -4.44 -11.42 9.05
N TRP A 229 -4.92 -10.18 8.90
CA TRP A 229 -4.41 -9.26 7.90
C TRP A 229 -3.03 -8.71 8.26
N ASN A 230 -2.75 -8.49 9.53
CA ASN A 230 -1.40 -8.14 9.99
C ASN A 230 -0.39 -9.26 9.71
N SER A 231 -0.80 -10.53 9.82
CA SER A 231 0.06 -11.65 9.44
C SER A 231 0.36 -11.67 7.93
N VAL A 232 -0.62 -11.31 7.08
CA VAL A 232 -0.42 -11.17 5.64
C VAL A 232 0.54 -10.03 5.31
N ALA A 233 0.46 -8.90 6.04
CA ALA A 233 1.37 -7.77 5.86
C ALA A 233 2.80 -8.06 6.37
N ARG A 234 2.97 -9.04 7.26
CA ARG A 234 4.27 -9.42 7.87
C ARG A 234 4.75 -10.80 7.45
N ALA A 235 3.97 -11.52 6.64
CA ALA A 235 4.35 -12.85 6.22
C ALA A 235 5.65 -12.78 5.42
N ASP A 236 6.65 -13.54 5.88
CA ASP A 236 7.80 -13.81 5.04
C ASP A 236 7.31 -14.44 3.74
N PRO A 237 7.82 -14.01 2.59
CA PRO A 237 7.48 -14.63 1.33
C PRO A 237 7.73 -16.13 1.40
N PRO A 238 6.88 -16.97 0.78
CA PRO A 238 7.08 -18.39 0.79
C PRO A 238 8.51 -18.67 0.31
N SER A 239 9.33 -19.24 1.19
CA SER A 239 10.69 -19.65 0.85
C SER A 239 10.61 -20.52 -0.39
N CYS A 240 11.10 -19.99 -1.52
CA CYS A 240 11.19 -20.72 -2.77
C CYS A 240 11.99 -21.99 -2.47
N GLY A 241 11.31 -23.14 -2.38
CA GLY A 241 11.90 -24.39 -1.97
C GLY A 241 13.18 -24.62 -2.76
N ARG A 242 14.32 -24.63 -2.06
CA ARG A 242 15.56 -25.12 -2.65
C ARG A 242 15.30 -26.57 -3.01
N HIS A 243 15.05 -26.83 -4.28
CA HIS A 243 15.19 -28.18 -4.79
C HIS A 243 16.63 -28.63 -4.46
N PRO A 244 16.82 -29.70 -3.71
CA PRO A 244 18.15 -30.23 -3.51
C PRO A 244 18.67 -30.64 -4.90
N LEU A 245 19.80 -30.04 -5.29
CA LEU A 245 20.55 -30.46 -6.45
C LEU A 245 20.90 -31.93 -6.24
N ALA A 246 20.42 -32.77 -7.13
CA ALA A 246 20.84 -34.18 -7.17
C ALA A 246 22.38 -34.22 -7.33
N PRO A 247 23.08 -35.11 -6.62
CA PRO A 247 24.53 -35.27 -6.78
C PRO A 247 24.84 -35.73 -8.20
N PRO A 248 25.97 -35.25 -8.79
CA PRO A 248 26.39 -35.74 -10.11
C PRO A 248 26.79 -37.20 -10.02
N SER A 249 26.34 -37.97 -11.03
CA SER A 249 26.66 -39.39 -11.27
C SER A 249 28.09 -39.56 -11.70
#